data_acc8a6892b86aa12de416ea94b7c4228
#
_entry.id   acc8a6892b86aa12de416ea94b7c4228
#
_cell.length_a   1.000
_cell.length_b   1.000
_cell.length_c   1.000
_cell.angle_alpha   90.00
_cell.angle_beta   90.00
_cell.angle_gamma   90.00
#
_symmetry.space_group_name_H-M   'P 1'
#
loop_
_entity.id
_entity.type
_entity.pdbx_description
1 polymer ?
#
loop_
_entity_poly.entity_id
_entity_poly.type
_entity_poly.pdbx_seq_one_letter_code
_entity_poly.pdbx_strand_id
1 'polypeptide(L)'
;TLLASSAASDVYKRQVKPDFVVTIDALAARSTKRLGCTIQLTDTGIVPGSGVGNHRDGINHGNLGVPVIAIGIPTVIDAVTIVSDAVNASRENTAKLMSPKLNGMFVTPKDIDETVKRLAGLLSEGINMAFSNDEYDDCSE
;
A
#
# COMPACT_ATOMS: atom_id res chain seq x y z
N THR A 1 -9.97 -12.36 -1.37
CA THR A 1 -9.48 -11.08 -1.94
C THR A 1 -10.68 -10.34 -2.49
N LEU A 2 -11.27 -9.48 -1.67
CA LEU A 2 -12.32 -8.57 -2.13
C LEU A 2 -11.65 -7.42 -2.88
N LEU A 3 -11.59 -7.53 -4.20
CA LEU A 3 -11.38 -6.39 -5.08
C LEU A 3 -12.65 -5.54 -5.01
N ALA A 4 -12.75 -4.71 -3.99
CA ALA A 4 -13.82 -3.76 -3.89
C ALA A 4 -13.60 -2.67 -4.94
N SER A 5 -14.42 -2.67 -6.00
CA SER A 5 -14.72 -1.42 -6.70
C SER A 5 -15.37 -0.47 -5.69
N SER A 6 -15.29 0.84 -5.88
CA SER A 6 -15.92 1.84 -5.00
C SER A 6 -17.39 1.50 -4.72
N ALA A 7 -18.12 1.01 -5.71
CA ALA A 7 -19.50 0.54 -5.58
C ALA A 7 -19.66 -0.63 -4.59
N ALA A 8 -18.73 -1.60 -4.60
CA ALA A 8 -18.77 -2.71 -3.64
C ALA A 8 -18.46 -2.25 -2.21
N SER A 9 -17.56 -1.29 -2.05
CA SER A 9 -17.27 -0.67 -0.74
C SER A 9 -18.49 0.04 -0.17
N ASP A 10 -19.25 0.76 -1.00
CA ASP A 10 -20.48 1.44 -0.58
C ASP A 10 -21.59 0.47 -0.18
N VAL A 11 -21.77 -0.62 -0.93
CA VAL A 11 -22.75 -1.66 -0.59
C VAL A 11 -22.40 -2.32 0.75
N TYR A 12 -21.14 -2.68 0.93
CA TYR A 12 -20.65 -3.33 2.15
C TYR A 12 -20.81 -2.42 3.37
N LYS A 13 -20.48 -1.14 3.25
CA LYS A 13 -20.66 -0.13 4.28
C LYS A 13 -22.13 -0.01 4.73
N ARG A 14 -23.07 0.02 3.79
CA ARG A 14 -24.51 0.11 4.12
C ARG A 14 -25.03 -1.11 4.87
N GLN A 15 -24.45 -2.28 4.60
CA GLN A 15 -24.86 -3.54 5.23
C GLN A 15 -24.23 -3.73 6.61
N VAL A 16 -22.93 -3.44 6.76
CA VAL A 16 -22.15 -3.76 7.98
C VAL A 16 -22.12 -2.59 8.97
N LYS A 17 -22.24 -1.34 8.48
CA LYS A 17 -22.14 -0.10 9.30
C LYS A 17 -20.89 -0.10 10.21
N PRO A 18 -19.68 -0.21 9.64
CA PRO A 18 -18.46 -0.29 10.44
C PRO A 18 -18.14 1.04 11.11
N ASP A 19 -17.52 0.99 12.29
CA ASP A 19 -17.01 2.17 13.00
C ASP A 19 -15.78 2.75 12.27
N PHE A 20 -14.97 1.91 11.63
CA PHE A 20 -13.84 2.30 10.79
C PHE A 20 -13.53 1.20 9.76
N VAL A 21 -12.69 1.51 8.80
CA VAL A 21 -12.27 0.59 7.73
C VAL A 21 -10.75 0.49 7.69
N VAL A 22 -10.23 -0.73 7.69
CA VAL A 22 -8.81 -1.00 7.40
C VAL A 22 -8.69 -1.48 5.96
N THR A 23 -7.82 -0.83 5.19
CA THR A 23 -7.51 -1.22 3.81
C THR A 23 -6.07 -1.66 3.70
N ILE A 24 -5.82 -2.74 2.97
CA ILE A 24 -4.47 -3.27 2.73
C ILE A 24 -4.26 -3.36 1.24
N ASP A 25 -3.19 -2.75 0.72
CA ASP A 25 -2.90 -2.75 -0.73
C ASP A 25 -1.39 -2.87 -1.01
N ALA A 26 -1.10 -3.39 -2.20
CA ALA A 26 0.25 -3.42 -2.74
C ALA A 26 0.56 -2.09 -3.44
N LEU A 27 1.67 -1.47 -3.11
CA LEU A 27 2.07 -0.15 -3.61
C LEU A 27 3.22 -0.24 -4.62
N ALA A 28 3.37 0.81 -5.43
CA ALA A 28 4.60 1.06 -6.17
C ALA A 28 5.60 1.81 -5.28
N ALA A 29 6.80 1.26 -5.15
CA ALA A 29 7.89 1.88 -4.39
C ALA A 29 8.36 3.18 -5.07
N ARG A 30 8.58 4.22 -4.28
CA ARG A 30 9.17 5.48 -4.74
C ARG A 30 10.69 5.54 -4.56
N SER A 31 11.29 4.44 -4.10
CA SER A 31 12.73 4.24 -3.98
C SER A 31 13.02 2.75 -3.87
N THR A 32 14.13 2.32 -4.44
CA THR A 32 14.63 0.93 -4.35
C THR A 32 14.80 0.47 -2.89
N LYS A 33 15.15 1.38 -1.99
CA LYS A 33 15.33 1.11 -0.55
C LYS A 33 14.04 0.73 0.18
N ARG A 34 12.87 1.02 -0.39
CA ARG A 34 11.57 0.74 0.22
C ARG A 34 10.91 -0.52 -0.32
N LEU A 35 11.37 -1.01 -1.46
CA LEU A 35 10.79 -2.15 -2.15
C LEU A 35 10.90 -3.41 -1.28
N GLY A 36 9.76 -4.00 -0.92
CA GLY A 36 9.68 -5.21 -0.10
C GLY A 36 10.19 -5.07 1.36
N CYS A 37 10.48 -3.85 1.84
CA CYS A 37 11.14 -3.62 3.14
C CYS A 37 10.33 -2.74 4.10
N THR A 38 9.25 -2.09 3.63
CA THR A 38 8.52 -1.12 4.44
C THR A 38 7.02 -1.43 4.45
N ILE A 39 6.38 -1.15 5.56
CA ILE A 39 4.93 -1.07 5.71
C ILE A 39 4.59 0.40 5.95
N GLN A 40 3.68 0.95 5.16
CA GLN A 40 3.25 2.34 5.25
C GLN A 40 1.84 2.39 5.81
N LEU A 41 1.63 3.18 6.86
CA LEU A 41 0.33 3.42 7.47
C LEU A 41 -0.06 4.87 7.25
N THR A 42 -1.35 5.10 6.96
CA THR A 42 -1.93 6.44 6.87
C THR A 42 -3.42 6.41 7.19
N ASP A 43 -3.93 7.51 7.71
CA ASP A 43 -5.35 7.76 7.96
C ASP A 43 -6.03 8.58 6.84
N THR A 44 -5.26 9.00 5.84
CA THR A 44 -5.78 9.77 4.70
C THR A 44 -6.48 8.92 3.64
N GLY A 45 -6.41 7.59 3.80
CA GLY A 45 -6.97 6.62 2.86
C GLY A 45 -6.00 6.25 1.73
N ILE A 46 -6.51 5.56 0.74
CA ILE A 46 -5.73 5.02 -0.38
C ILE A 46 -6.50 5.16 -1.70
N VAL A 47 -5.76 5.34 -2.80
CA VAL A 47 -6.30 5.23 -4.17
C VAL A 47 -5.72 3.98 -4.81
N PRO A 48 -6.49 2.85 -4.82
CA PRO A 48 -5.99 1.58 -5.32
C PRO A 48 -5.51 1.67 -6.76
N GLY A 49 -4.32 1.15 -7.03
CA GLY A 49 -3.74 1.12 -8.36
C GLY A 49 -3.16 2.45 -8.86
N SER A 50 -3.23 3.54 -8.10
CA SER A 50 -2.70 4.85 -8.52
C SER A 50 -1.19 4.82 -8.80
N GLY A 51 -0.46 3.98 -8.09
CA GLY A 51 0.99 3.82 -8.27
C GLY A 51 1.40 3.21 -9.62
N VAL A 52 0.48 2.52 -10.29
CA VAL A 52 0.69 1.87 -11.61
C VAL A 52 -0.18 2.48 -12.71
N GLY A 53 -0.70 3.70 -12.49
CA GLY A 53 -1.50 4.43 -13.48
C GLY A 53 -2.94 3.94 -13.64
N ASN A 54 -3.40 3.04 -12.79
CA ASN A 54 -4.78 2.55 -12.79
C ASN A 54 -5.59 3.34 -11.75
N HIS A 55 -6.22 4.43 -12.20
CA HIS A 55 -6.98 5.31 -11.32
C HIS A 55 -8.35 4.70 -11.01
N ARG A 56 -8.57 4.41 -9.73
CA ARG A 56 -9.86 4.03 -9.16
C ARG A 56 -10.30 5.10 -8.15
N ASP A 57 -11.55 5.06 -7.75
CA ASP A 57 -12.02 5.94 -6.69
C ASP A 57 -11.27 5.66 -5.38
N GLY A 58 -10.93 6.73 -4.68
CA GLY A 58 -10.19 6.64 -3.42
C GLY A 58 -11.05 6.02 -2.32
N ILE A 59 -10.43 5.19 -1.52
CA ILE A 59 -11.00 4.68 -0.26
C ILE A 59 -10.50 5.58 0.86
N ASN A 60 -11.31 6.53 1.27
CA ASN A 60 -10.97 7.53 2.27
C ASN A 60 -12.20 7.95 3.06
N HIS A 61 -11.99 8.72 4.14
CA HIS A 61 -13.08 9.19 4.99
C HIS A 61 -14.14 9.99 4.20
N GLY A 62 -13.73 10.85 3.27
CA GLY A 62 -14.66 11.66 2.47
C GLY A 62 -15.64 10.83 1.64
N ASN A 63 -15.16 9.73 1.06
CA ASN A 63 -15.99 8.84 0.23
C ASN A 63 -16.79 7.85 1.08
N LEU A 64 -16.22 7.34 2.17
CA LEU A 64 -16.88 6.34 3.01
C LEU A 64 -17.68 6.94 4.18
N GLY A 65 -17.36 8.13 4.65
CA GLY A 65 -17.98 8.77 5.81
C GLY A 65 -17.67 8.08 7.14
N VAL A 66 -16.69 7.18 7.16
CA VAL A 66 -16.12 6.54 8.35
C VAL A 66 -14.61 6.64 8.30
N PRO A 67 -13.89 6.62 9.45
CA PRO A 67 -12.44 6.62 9.46
C PRO A 67 -11.85 5.49 8.64
N VAL A 68 -10.74 5.76 7.94
CA VAL A 68 -10.03 4.77 7.13
C VAL A 68 -8.58 4.71 7.57
N ILE A 69 -8.11 3.53 7.89
CA ILE A 69 -6.69 3.24 8.11
C ILE A 69 -6.20 2.47 6.88
N ALA A 70 -5.27 3.05 6.14
CA ALA A 70 -4.70 2.40 4.96
C ALA A 70 -3.29 1.89 5.27
N ILE A 71 -3.06 0.63 4.92
CA ILE A 71 -1.79 -0.06 5.08
C ILE A 71 -1.30 -0.44 3.69
N GLY A 72 -0.11 0.03 3.33
CA GLY A 72 0.47 -0.21 2.02
C GLY A 72 1.84 -0.87 2.09
N ILE A 73 2.08 -1.85 1.23
CA ILE A 73 3.36 -2.55 1.11
C ILE A 73 3.90 -2.37 -0.31
N PRO A 74 5.07 -1.71 -0.49
CA PRO A 74 5.69 -1.58 -1.81
C PRO A 74 6.19 -2.92 -2.34
N THR A 75 5.54 -3.48 -3.35
CA THR A 75 5.87 -4.79 -3.95
C THR A 75 6.41 -4.69 -5.38
N VAL A 76 6.21 -3.54 -6.01
CA VAL A 76 6.69 -3.24 -7.37
C VAL A 76 7.40 -1.89 -7.39
N ILE A 77 8.22 -1.66 -8.40
CA ILE A 77 8.90 -0.39 -8.61
C ILE A 77 8.97 -0.10 -10.11
N ASP A 78 8.81 1.15 -10.52
CA ASP A 78 8.95 1.51 -11.92
C ASP A 78 10.43 1.63 -12.34
N ALA A 79 10.70 1.33 -13.60
CA ALA A 79 12.06 1.30 -14.15
C ALA A 79 12.76 2.67 -14.05
N VAL A 80 12.02 3.78 -14.19
CA VAL A 80 12.59 5.13 -14.08
C VAL A 80 13.11 5.37 -12.67
N THR A 81 12.39 4.94 -11.65
CA THR A 81 12.81 5.05 -10.24
C THR A 81 14.09 4.25 -9.99
N ILE A 82 14.22 3.03 -10.53
CA ILE A 82 15.44 2.22 -10.38
C ILE A 82 16.64 2.95 -10.97
N VAL A 83 16.51 3.45 -12.19
CA VAL A 83 17.61 4.16 -12.86
C VAL A 83 17.92 5.48 -12.13
N SER A 84 16.91 6.23 -11.73
CA SER A 84 17.09 7.49 -10.96
C SER A 84 17.89 7.26 -9.68
N ASP A 85 17.53 6.23 -8.92
CA ASP A 85 18.22 5.86 -7.68
C ASP A 85 19.68 5.43 -7.97
N ALA A 86 19.89 4.65 -9.04
CA ALA A 86 21.21 4.15 -9.41
C ALA A 86 22.20 5.26 -9.83
N VAL A 87 21.71 6.28 -10.55
CA VAL A 87 22.54 7.40 -11.01
C VAL A 87 22.43 8.65 -10.12
N ASN A 88 21.70 8.56 -9.02
CA ASN A 88 21.43 9.67 -8.09
C ASN A 88 20.92 10.93 -8.80
N ALA A 89 20.01 10.75 -9.75
CA ALA A 89 19.41 11.80 -10.57
C ALA A 89 17.93 12.00 -10.23
N SER A 90 17.36 13.13 -10.62
CA SER A 90 15.92 13.33 -10.47
C SER A 90 15.14 12.41 -11.42
N ARG A 91 13.98 11.90 -10.95
CA ARG A 91 13.12 11.03 -11.74
C ARG A 91 12.67 11.70 -13.04
N GLU A 92 12.39 13.00 -13.02
CA GLU A 92 11.98 13.75 -14.20
C GLU A 92 13.07 13.79 -15.29
N ASN A 93 14.32 14.07 -14.90
CA ASN A 93 15.45 14.10 -15.84
C ASN A 93 15.75 12.71 -16.38
N THR A 94 15.71 11.69 -15.53
CA THR A 94 15.90 10.30 -15.93
C THR A 94 14.85 9.86 -16.95
N ALA A 95 13.56 10.17 -16.70
CA ALA A 95 12.46 9.81 -17.60
C ALA A 95 12.62 10.41 -19.02
N LYS A 96 13.17 11.62 -19.13
CA LYS A 96 13.44 12.27 -20.44
C LYS A 96 14.54 11.58 -21.23
N LEU A 97 15.48 10.92 -20.56
CA LEU A 97 16.62 10.27 -21.19
C LEU A 97 16.37 8.78 -21.49
N MET A 98 15.35 8.21 -20.87
CA MET A 98 15.02 6.80 -21.04
C MET A 98 14.15 6.54 -22.27
N SER A 99 14.29 5.34 -22.83
CA SER A 99 13.42 4.88 -23.91
C SER A 99 11.94 4.92 -23.46
N PRO A 100 11.02 5.39 -24.31
CA PRO A 100 9.58 5.37 -24.01
C PRO A 100 9.03 4.00 -23.59
N LYS A 101 9.66 2.92 -24.03
CA LYS A 101 9.28 1.54 -23.64
C LYS A 101 9.54 1.24 -22.17
N LEU A 102 10.47 1.93 -21.53
CA LEU A 102 10.79 1.76 -20.11
C LEU A 102 9.89 2.66 -19.24
N ASN A 103 9.33 3.72 -19.81
CA ASN A 103 8.35 4.54 -19.12
C ASN A 103 7.07 3.73 -18.91
N GLY A 104 6.67 3.54 -17.64
CA GLY A 104 5.52 2.72 -17.28
C GLY A 104 5.81 1.22 -17.17
N MET A 105 7.06 0.78 -17.33
CA MET A 105 7.45 -0.58 -17.01
C MET A 105 7.62 -0.71 -15.49
N PHE A 106 6.95 -1.69 -14.91
CA PHE A 106 7.10 -2.06 -13.50
C PHE A 106 7.84 -3.38 -13.37
N VAL A 107 8.68 -3.46 -12.38
CA VAL A 107 9.45 -4.67 -12.04
C VAL A 107 9.21 -5.04 -10.59
N THR A 108 9.38 -6.31 -10.29
CA THR A 108 9.26 -6.86 -8.95
C THR A 108 10.50 -7.72 -8.66
N PRO A 109 10.94 -7.84 -7.40
CA PRO A 109 12.01 -8.76 -7.02
C PRO A 109 11.65 -10.21 -7.37
N LYS A 110 12.69 -11.02 -7.67
CA LYS A 110 12.51 -12.43 -8.03
C LYS A 110 11.85 -13.25 -6.90
N ASP A 111 12.11 -12.87 -5.66
CA ASP A 111 11.64 -13.49 -4.43
C ASP A 111 10.41 -12.82 -3.82
N ILE A 112 9.65 -12.09 -4.65
CA ILE A 112 8.51 -11.29 -4.17
C ILE A 112 7.46 -12.12 -3.46
N ASP A 113 7.21 -13.36 -3.90
CA ASP A 113 6.20 -14.23 -3.30
C ASP A 113 6.56 -14.60 -1.86
N GLU A 114 7.84 -14.86 -1.59
CA GLU A 114 8.33 -15.13 -0.23
C GLU A 114 8.28 -13.87 0.63
N THR A 115 8.71 -12.75 0.08
CA THR A 115 8.65 -11.43 0.74
C THR A 115 7.22 -11.07 1.11
N VAL A 116 6.25 -11.25 0.21
CA VAL A 116 4.83 -10.98 0.47
C VAL A 116 4.28 -11.90 1.57
N LYS A 117 4.61 -13.19 1.56
CA LYS A 117 4.20 -14.13 2.62
C LYS A 117 4.71 -13.70 3.99
N ARG A 118 5.99 -13.32 4.08
CA ARG A 118 6.60 -12.86 5.33
C ARG A 118 5.95 -11.58 5.85
N LEU A 119 5.76 -10.59 4.98
CA LEU A 119 5.15 -9.32 5.34
C LEU A 119 3.66 -9.46 5.68
N ALA A 120 2.94 -10.34 4.98
CA ALA A 120 1.56 -10.67 5.30
C ALA A 120 1.41 -11.34 6.68
N GLY A 121 2.33 -12.23 7.02
CA GLY A 121 2.38 -12.84 8.37
C GLY A 121 2.60 -11.79 9.45
N LEU A 122 3.63 -10.95 9.28
CA LEU A 122 3.93 -9.86 10.21
C LEU A 122 2.75 -8.89 10.38
N LEU A 123 2.11 -8.52 9.26
CA LEU A 123 0.95 -7.62 9.28
C LEU A 123 -0.25 -8.27 9.98
N SER A 124 -0.49 -9.56 9.73
CA SER A 124 -1.57 -10.31 10.38
C SER A 124 -1.37 -10.35 11.90
N GLU A 125 -0.17 -10.64 12.36
CA GLU A 125 0.16 -10.61 13.79
C GLU A 125 -0.02 -9.23 14.39
N GLY A 126 0.50 -8.19 13.73
CA GLY A 126 0.34 -6.80 14.18
C GLY A 126 -1.11 -6.35 14.26
N ILE A 127 -1.95 -6.72 13.30
CA ILE A 127 -3.39 -6.43 13.33
C ILE A 127 -4.06 -7.21 14.46
N ASN A 128 -3.77 -8.49 14.62
CA ASN A 128 -4.33 -9.29 15.69
C ASN A 128 -3.97 -8.70 17.06
N MET A 129 -2.72 -8.34 17.28
CA MET A 129 -2.29 -7.69 18.54
C MET A 129 -3.00 -6.35 18.78
N ALA A 130 -3.18 -5.54 17.73
CA ALA A 130 -3.83 -4.25 17.85
C ALA A 130 -5.32 -4.34 18.21
N PHE A 131 -5.98 -5.47 17.90
CA PHE A 131 -7.40 -5.70 18.16
C PHE A 131 -7.64 -6.79 19.21
N SER A 132 -6.59 -7.41 19.77
CA SER A 132 -6.71 -8.26 20.95
C SER A 132 -7.07 -7.36 22.16
N ASN A 133 -8.10 -7.74 22.89
CA ASN A 133 -8.43 -7.12 24.19
C ASN A 133 -7.51 -7.64 25.30
N ASP A 134 -6.27 -7.98 25.04
CA ASP A 134 -5.31 -8.27 26.09
C ASP A 134 -5.10 -6.96 26.87
N GLU A 135 -5.72 -6.86 28.04
CA GLU A 135 -5.39 -5.86 29.03
C GLU A 135 -3.86 -5.87 29.18
N TYR A 136 -3.22 -4.79 28.76
CA TYR A 136 -1.87 -4.54 29.21
C TYR A 136 -1.96 -4.40 30.73
N ASP A 137 -1.65 -5.47 31.44
CA ASP A 137 -1.34 -5.38 32.86
C ASP A 137 -0.23 -4.33 32.97
N ASP A 138 -0.61 -3.19 33.47
CA ASP A 138 0.27 -2.07 33.79
C ASP A 138 1.21 -2.57 34.90
N CYS A 139 2.37 -3.12 34.50
CA CYS A 139 3.45 -3.44 35.41
C CYS A 139 4.10 -2.14 35.87
N SER A 140 3.34 -1.35 36.63
CA SER A 140 3.86 -0.27 37.44
C SER A 140 4.17 -0.81 38.85
N GLU A 141 5.41 -1.24 39.06
CA GLU A 141 6.12 -1.22 40.33
C GLU A 141 7.49 -0.60 40.15
#